data_747a35c14d97559e965cf5d007935d20
#
_entry.id   747a35c14d97559e965cf5d007935d20
#
_cell.length_a   1.000
_cell.length_b   1.000
_cell.length_c   1.000
_cell.angle_alpha   90.00
_cell.angle_beta   90.00
_cell.angle_gamma   90.00
#
_symmetry.space_group_name_H-M   'P 1'
#
loop_
_entity.id
_entity.type
_entity.pdbx_description
1 polymer ?
#
loop_
_entity_poly.entity_id
_entity_poly.type
_entity_poly.pdbx_seq_one_letter_code
_entity_poly.pdbx_strand_id
1 'polypeptide(L)' 'MAEQPSFQQRVPKTVINVLTLEPGTRVRLVGDAVAEVVANPQDGVWLLLRYVAAPSNPDQVGAEEMVFAEDVLEVIAPAG' A
#
# COMPACT_ATOMS: atom_id res chain seq x y z
N MET A 1 -18.99 24.18 13.19
CA MET A 1 -18.81 23.89 13.03
C MET A 1 -18.42 23.20 12.55
N ALA A 2 -18.57 23.11 12.29
CA ALA A 2 -18.27 22.40 11.99
C ALA A 2 -17.64 22.13 11.17
N GLU A 3 -17.43 22.31 10.88
CA GLU A 3 -16.79 22.07 10.21
C GLU A 3 -15.86 21.39 10.11
N GLN A 4 -15.49 21.39 10.54
CA GLN A 4 -14.63 20.66 10.57
C GLN A 4 -14.69 19.45 10.14
N PRO A 5 -15.52 19.05 10.16
CA PRO A 5 -15.68 17.75 9.67
C PRO A 5 -15.20 17.54 8.31
N SER A 6 -15.36 18.51 7.51
CA SER A 6 -15.06 18.25 6.14
C SER A 6 -13.66 17.85 5.90
N PHE A 7 -12.74 18.34 6.67
CA PHE A 7 -11.41 18.02 6.33
C PHE A 7 -11.04 16.63 6.75
N GLN A 8 -11.80 16.04 7.61
CA GLN A 8 -11.49 14.73 7.93
C GLN A 8 -11.74 13.78 6.89
N GLN A 9 -12.63 14.06 6.04
CA GLN A 9 -12.92 13.13 5.07
C GLN A 9 -11.89 12.88 4.13
N ARG A 10 -11.02 13.86 3.98
CA ARG A 10 -10.09 13.67 3.02
C ARG A 10 -9.07 12.79 3.36
N VAL A 11 -9.07 12.35 4.50
CA VAL A 11 -8.02 11.59 4.93
C VAL A 11 -8.24 10.12 4.85
N PRO A 12 -9.09 9.61 3.99
CA PRO A 12 -9.35 8.21 3.96
C PRO A 12 -8.14 7.36 3.77
N LYS A 13 -7.18 7.82 3.00
CA LYS A 13 -6.09 6.96 2.78
C LYS A 13 -5.23 6.80 4.00
N THR A 14 -5.36 7.68 4.96
CA THR A 14 -4.58 7.55 6.16
C THR A 14 -5.16 6.53 7.10
N VAL A 15 -6.34 6.01 6.79
CA VAL A 15 -6.90 5.00 7.64
C VAL A 15 -6.52 3.61 7.17
N ILE A 16 -5.63 3.48 6.20
CA ILE A 16 -5.15 2.18 5.83
C ILE A 16 -4.40 1.61 7.03
N ASN A 17 -4.90 0.51 7.53
CA ASN A 17 -4.25 -0.13 8.66
C ASN A 17 -3.23 -1.13 8.13
N VAL A 18 -1.98 -0.68 8.03
CA VAL A 18 -0.95 -1.52 7.45
C VAL A 18 -0.72 -2.78 8.23
N LEU A 19 -1.09 -2.82 9.51
CA LEU A 19 -0.89 -4.02 10.31
C LEU A 19 -1.82 -5.15 9.88
N THR A 20 -2.90 -4.83 9.18
CA THR A 20 -3.86 -5.86 8.78
C THR A 20 -3.77 -6.24 7.32
N LEU A 21 -2.78 -5.74 6.60
CA LEU A 21 -2.63 -6.10 5.20
C LEU A 21 -2.11 -7.53 5.09
N GLU A 22 -2.92 -8.39 4.50
CA GLU A 22 -2.59 -9.80 4.41
C GLU A 22 -1.84 -10.12 3.14
N PRO A 23 -1.04 -11.18 3.13
CA PRO A 23 -0.39 -11.63 1.89
C PRO A 23 -1.44 -11.83 0.80
N GLY A 24 -1.14 -11.37 -0.39
CA GLY A 24 -2.08 -11.41 -1.51
C GLY A 24 -2.82 -10.13 -1.73
N THR A 25 -2.82 -9.22 -0.75
CA THR A 25 -3.45 -7.92 -0.92
C THR A 25 -2.68 -7.12 -1.96
N ARG A 26 -3.38 -6.46 -2.88
CA ARG A 26 -2.73 -5.60 -3.85
C ARG A 26 -2.88 -4.17 -3.44
N VAL A 27 -1.79 -3.43 -3.57
CA VAL A 27 -1.72 -2.04 -3.14
C VAL A 27 -1.10 -1.19 -4.23
N ARG A 28 -1.47 0.08 -4.24
CA ARG A 28 -0.82 1.05 -5.10
C ARG A 28 0.17 1.84 -4.28
N LEU A 29 1.34 2.03 -4.84
CA LEU A 29 2.43 2.73 -4.17
C LEU A 29 2.69 4.07 -4.84
N VAL A 30 3.50 4.90 -4.19
CA VAL A 30 3.95 6.13 -4.81
C VAL A 30 4.62 5.78 -6.13
N GLY A 31 4.46 6.63 -7.13
CA GLY A 31 5.02 6.39 -8.46
C GLY A 31 4.15 5.50 -9.32
N ASP A 32 2.90 5.30 -8.93
CA ASP A 32 1.93 4.51 -9.69
C ASP A 32 2.27 3.03 -9.83
N ALA A 33 3.18 2.54 -9.01
CA ALA A 33 3.46 1.11 -9.01
C ALA A 33 2.35 0.37 -8.29
N VAL A 34 2.09 -0.86 -8.71
CA VAL A 34 1.16 -1.74 -8.05
C VAL A 34 1.94 -2.96 -7.57
N ALA A 35 1.69 -3.37 -6.37
CA ALA A 35 2.41 -4.49 -5.79
C ALA A 35 1.47 -5.36 -4.97
N GLU A 36 1.91 -6.58 -4.73
CA GLU A 36 1.16 -7.52 -3.93
C GLU A 36 1.93 -7.77 -2.65
N VAL A 37 1.24 -7.79 -1.53
CA VAL A 37 1.87 -8.07 -0.25
C VAL A 37 2.31 -9.53 -0.23
N VAL A 38 3.59 -9.77 0.05
CA VAL A 38 4.13 -11.11 0.16
C VAL A 38 4.21 -11.50 1.63
N ALA A 39 4.64 -10.58 2.47
CA ALA A 39 4.73 -10.82 3.90
C ALA A 39 4.59 -9.50 4.64
N ASN A 40 3.98 -9.57 5.80
CA ASN A 40 3.76 -8.41 6.64
C ASN A 40 4.28 -8.72 8.04
N PRO A 41 5.45 -8.18 8.41
CA PRO A 41 5.98 -8.43 9.76
C PRO A 41 5.15 -7.79 10.86
N GLN A 42 4.20 -6.95 10.48
CA GLN A 42 3.27 -6.35 11.43
C GLN A 42 3.95 -5.40 12.42
N ASP A 43 5.01 -4.76 11.97
CA ASP A 43 5.67 -3.76 12.80
C ASP A 43 5.19 -2.34 12.47
N GLY A 44 4.32 -2.21 11.47
CA GLY A 44 3.78 -0.91 11.10
C GLY A 44 4.74 -0.07 10.25
N VAL A 45 5.90 -0.58 9.92
CA VAL A 45 6.94 0.18 9.23
C VAL A 45 7.25 -0.41 7.87
N TRP A 46 7.43 -1.72 7.80
CA TRP A 46 7.87 -2.38 6.58
C TRP A 46 6.87 -3.40 6.07
N LEU A 47 6.82 -3.56 4.76
CA LEU A 47 6.07 -4.63 4.11
C LEU A 47 6.98 -5.24 3.06
N LEU A 48 6.90 -6.56 2.90
CA LEU A 48 7.59 -7.22 1.80
C LEU A 48 6.59 -7.31 0.66
N LEU A 49 6.90 -6.67 -0.46
CA LEU A 49 6.00 -6.59 -1.60
C LEU A 49 6.65 -7.15 -2.83
N ARG A 50 5.81 -7.68 -3.74
CA ARG A 50 6.26 -8.08 -5.08
C ARG A 50 5.59 -7.15 -6.07
N TYR A 51 6.37 -6.51 -6.93
CA TYR A 51 5.83 -5.58 -7.89
C TYR A 51 5.05 -6.32 -8.97
N VAL A 52 3.84 -5.86 -9.24
CA VAL A 52 2.96 -6.42 -10.26
C VAL A 52 2.95 -5.52 -11.49
N ALA A 53 3.02 -4.22 -11.28
CA ALA A 53 3.09 -3.25 -12.37
C ALA A 53 3.95 -2.09 -11.92
N ALA A 54 4.84 -1.67 -12.75
CA ALA A 54 5.73 -0.56 -12.42
C ALA A 54 6.00 0.23 -13.69
N PRO A 55 5.06 1.11 -14.07
CA PRO A 55 5.17 1.83 -15.34
C PRO A 55 6.45 2.63 -15.48
N SER A 56 6.96 3.18 -14.39
CA SER A 56 8.17 3.97 -14.44
C SER A 56 9.43 3.14 -14.46
N ASN A 57 9.32 1.86 -14.12
CA ASN A 57 10.47 0.98 -14.09
C ASN A 57 10.01 -0.46 -14.33
N PRO A 58 9.69 -0.78 -15.58
CA PRO A 58 9.13 -2.12 -15.87
C PRO A 58 10.00 -3.28 -15.44
N ASP A 59 11.30 -3.05 -15.28
CA ASP A 59 12.18 -4.12 -14.86
C ASP A 59 11.93 -4.55 -13.42
N GLN A 60 11.20 -3.74 -12.66
CA GLN A 60 10.88 -4.12 -11.29
C GLN A 60 9.80 -5.16 -11.20
N VAL A 61 9.01 -5.37 -12.25
CA VAL A 61 7.89 -6.30 -12.18
C VAL A 61 8.43 -7.69 -11.84
N GLY A 62 7.85 -8.28 -10.81
CA GLY A 62 8.27 -9.58 -10.30
C GLY A 62 9.30 -9.51 -9.18
N ALA A 63 9.89 -8.36 -8.95
CA ALA A 63 10.89 -8.22 -7.89
C ALA A 63 10.20 -8.06 -6.54
N GLU A 64 10.83 -8.59 -5.52
CA GLU A 64 10.36 -8.46 -4.14
C GLU A 64 11.26 -7.49 -3.40
N GLU A 65 10.65 -6.56 -2.68
CA GLU A 65 11.40 -5.57 -1.93
C GLU A 65 10.70 -5.23 -0.65
N MET A 66 11.48 -4.86 0.35
CA MET A 66 10.92 -4.29 1.57
C MET A 66 10.63 -2.83 1.28
N VAL A 67 9.40 -2.42 1.53
CA VAL A 67 8.94 -1.08 1.23
C VAL A 67 8.36 -0.48 2.50
N PHE A 68 8.54 0.82 2.70
CA PHE A 68 7.92 1.49 3.84
C PHE A 68 6.42 1.42 3.70
N ALA A 69 5.76 1.06 4.78
CA ALA A 69 4.30 0.99 4.79
C ALA A 69 3.68 2.34 4.44
N GLU A 70 4.35 3.44 4.78
CA GLU A 70 3.79 4.75 4.48
C GLU A 70 3.81 5.07 2.99
N ASP A 71 4.52 4.32 2.18
CA ASP A 71 4.48 4.51 0.74
C ASP A 71 3.27 3.86 0.08
N VAL A 72 2.48 3.12 0.85
CA VAL A 72 1.24 2.53 0.34
C VAL A 72 0.18 3.61 0.28
N LEU A 73 -0.33 3.89 -0.90
CA LEU A 73 -1.31 4.95 -1.09
C LEU A 73 -2.73 4.44 -0.99
N GLU A 74 -2.98 3.23 -1.43
CA GLU A 74 -4.33 2.68 -1.32
C GLU A 74 -4.30 1.17 -1.51
N VAL A 75 -5.32 0.50 -1.00
CA VAL A 75 -5.54 -0.91 -1.22
C VAL A 75 -6.40 -1.04 -2.46
N ILE A 76 -5.92 -1.77 -3.46
CA ILE A 76 -6.63 -1.93 -4.71
C ILE A 76 -7.53 -3.15 -4.67
N ALA A 77 -7.03 -4.25 -4.15
CA ALA A 77 -7.79 -5.49 -4.09
C ALA A 77 -7.38 -6.27 -2.86
N PRO A 78 -8.34 -6.81 -2.13
CA PRO A 78 -8.02 -7.60 -0.94
C PRO A 78 -7.40 -8.93 -1.32
N ALA A 79 -6.81 -9.57 -0.34
CA ALA A 79 -6.25 -10.89 -0.51
C ALA A 79 -7.36 -11.88 -0.82
N GLY A 80 -7.04 -12.79 -1.63
CA GLY A 80 -7.95 -13.87 -1.91
C GLY A 80 -8.76 -13.70 -3.08
#